data_cef7b7c0c5a06c9ba677057145114c11
#
_entry.id   cef7b7c0c5a06c9ba677057145114c11
#
_cell.length_a   1.000
_cell.length_b   1.000
_cell.length_c   1.000
_cell.angle_alpha   90.00
_cell.angle_beta   90.00
_cell.angle_gamma   90.00
#
_symmetry.space_group_name_H-M   'P 1'
#
loop_
_entity.id
_entity.type
_entity.pdbx_description
1 polymer ?
#
loop_
_entity_poly.entity_id
_entity_poly.type
_entity_poly.pdbx_seq_one_letter_code
_entity_poly.pdbx_strand_id
1 'polypeptide(L)'
;MTRRDPRPIGVFDSGVGGLTVLSELRRRLPAEATIYLGDNARTPYGPRTADEVRAFTTECVRWLLGEDVKLLVLACNTATAQALPQVRALSGVPVVGVVRPGAVAAAAATRSRHVGVIATAGTVASGAYPSAIAEADDRVLTVQQACPDLVPLVEAGELSGQPVRGALRGYLGELIGRDAQIDTILLGCTHYPLLRPLIEGIAGADIAVVDSAFTTALAVEDLLDALGTRAPDSPSGDEPLAAAHRIVTTGDVGAFSLVASRIFGASLPDIEAVSLPAL
;
A
#
# COMPACT_ATOMS: atom_id res chain seq x y z
N MET A 1 -0.83 18.63 27.36
CA MET A 1 -1.58 17.35 27.55
C MET A 1 -1.70 16.71 26.18
N THR A 2 -1.04 15.61 25.95
CA THR A 2 -1.17 14.80 24.70
C THR A 2 -2.61 14.26 24.65
N ARG A 3 -3.35 14.63 23.63
CA ARG A 3 -4.74 14.22 23.43
C ARG A 3 -4.77 12.80 22.86
N ARG A 4 -4.68 11.79 23.74
CA ARG A 4 -4.81 10.38 23.34
C ARG A 4 -6.14 10.15 22.64
N ASP A 5 -6.15 9.47 21.51
CA ASP A 5 -7.33 9.23 20.68
C ASP A 5 -7.51 7.73 20.43
N PRO A 6 -8.55 7.07 21.00
CA PRO A 6 -8.78 5.64 20.87
C PRO A 6 -9.40 5.24 19.53
N ARG A 7 -9.80 6.19 18.67
CA ARG A 7 -10.42 5.89 17.38
C ARG A 7 -9.48 5.12 16.48
N PRO A 8 -10.01 4.26 15.61
CA PRO A 8 -9.19 3.42 14.74
C PRO A 8 -8.53 4.21 13.61
N ILE A 9 -7.48 3.62 13.03
CA ILE A 9 -6.90 4.02 11.75
C ILE A 9 -7.68 3.32 10.64
N GLY A 10 -8.28 4.08 9.70
CA GLY A 10 -8.89 3.54 8.49
C GLY A 10 -7.83 3.25 7.43
N VAL A 11 -7.81 2.04 6.90
CA VAL A 11 -6.87 1.60 5.85
C VAL A 11 -7.66 1.15 4.64
N PHE A 12 -7.45 1.79 3.50
CA PHE A 12 -8.12 1.48 2.25
C PHE A 12 -7.17 0.89 1.21
N ASP A 13 -7.58 -0.18 0.57
CA ASP A 13 -6.94 -0.72 -0.64
C ASP A 13 -7.98 -1.19 -1.67
N SER A 14 -7.58 -1.31 -2.92
CA SER A 14 -8.42 -1.82 -4.00
C SER A 14 -8.68 -3.34 -3.94
N GLY A 15 -8.02 -4.05 -3.03
CA GLY A 15 -8.10 -5.50 -2.92
C GLY A 15 -7.46 -6.05 -1.65
N VAL A 16 -6.63 -7.08 -1.79
CA VAL A 16 -5.92 -7.72 -0.66
C VAL A 16 -4.50 -7.21 -0.48
N GLY A 17 -3.91 -6.55 -1.48
CA GLY A 17 -2.50 -6.16 -1.46
C GLY A 17 -2.15 -5.22 -0.31
N GLY A 18 -3.04 -4.30 0.04
CA GLY A 18 -2.87 -3.36 1.14
C GLY A 18 -2.77 -3.99 2.53
N LEU A 19 -3.08 -5.29 2.66
CA LEU A 19 -2.81 -6.05 3.88
C LEU A 19 -1.31 -6.10 4.22
N THR A 20 -0.41 -5.93 3.24
CA THR A 20 1.02 -5.76 3.50
C THR A 20 1.30 -4.49 4.31
N VAL A 21 0.63 -3.39 3.98
CA VAL A 21 0.70 -2.13 4.73
C VAL A 21 0.06 -2.27 6.09
N LEU A 22 -1.12 -2.92 6.17
CA LEU A 22 -1.80 -3.19 7.44
C LEU A 22 -0.92 -4.02 8.39
N SER A 23 -0.23 -5.05 7.87
CA SER A 23 0.68 -5.88 8.65
C SER A 23 1.80 -5.06 9.29
N GLU A 24 2.41 -4.13 8.52
CA GLU A 24 3.44 -3.24 9.05
C GLU A 24 2.90 -2.23 10.06
N LEU A 25 1.69 -1.70 9.85
CA LEU A 25 1.02 -0.83 10.83
C LEU A 25 0.79 -1.57 12.15
N ARG A 26 0.24 -2.79 12.12
CA ARG A 26 0.00 -3.60 13.32
C ARG A 26 1.28 -3.95 14.07
N ARG A 27 2.33 -4.28 13.31
CA ARG A 27 3.64 -4.62 13.90
C ARG A 27 4.28 -3.41 14.59
N ARG A 28 4.17 -2.22 14.00
CA ARG A 28 4.82 -1.01 14.48
C ARG A 28 3.99 -0.26 15.53
N LEU A 29 2.68 -0.32 15.40
CA LEU A 29 1.69 0.40 16.18
C LEU A 29 0.70 -0.57 16.86
N PRO A 30 1.16 -1.50 17.69
CA PRO A 30 0.33 -2.60 18.20
C PRO A 30 -0.82 -2.15 19.10
N ALA A 31 -0.77 -0.93 19.65
CA ALA A 31 -1.86 -0.34 20.44
C ALA A 31 -2.94 0.33 19.59
N GLU A 32 -2.70 0.54 18.29
CA GLU A 32 -3.64 1.22 17.41
C GLU A 32 -4.69 0.28 16.86
N ALA A 33 -5.96 0.56 17.09
CA ALA A 33 -7.06 -0.12 16.41
C ALA A 33 -7.05 0.22 14.91
N THR A 34 -7.43 -0.73 14.07
CA THR A 34 -7.47 -0.54 12.62
C THR A 34 -8.76 -1.09 12.01
N ILE A 35 -9.28 -0.40 11.00
CA ILE A 35 -10.32 -0.89 10.11
C ILE A 35 -9.76 -0.90 8.69
N TYR A 36 -9.59 -2.10 8.14
CA TYR A 36 -9.17 -2.28 6.75
C TYR A 36 -10.40 -2.47 5.87
N LEU A 37 -10.44 -1.76 4.75
CA LEU A 37 -11.43 -1.95 3.69
C LEU A 37 -10.74 -2.30 2.38
N GLY A 38 -10.98 -3.52 1.87
CA GLY A 38 -10.54 -3.99 0.56
C GLY A 38 -11.69 -3.95 -0.46
N ASP A 39 -11.54 -3.21 -1.55
CA ASP A 39 -12.56 -3.10 -2.60
C ASP A 39 -12.44 -4.21 -3.65
N ASN A 40 -12.56 -5.45 -3.20
CA ASN A 40 -12.40 -6.63 -4.04
C ASN A 40 -13.48 -6.80 -5.11
N ALA A 41 -14.66 -6.21 -4.93
CA ALA A 41 -15.71 -6.26 -5.95
C ALA A 41 -15.31 -5.55 -7.25
N ARG A 42 -14.38 -4.57 -7.19
CA ARG A 42 -13.97 -3.75 -8.34
C ARG A 42 -12.49 -3.87 -8.68
N THR A 43 -11.75 -4.73 -7.97
CA THR A 43 -10.34 -5.04 -8.27
C THR A 43 -10.20 -5.67 -9.67
N PRO A 44 -9.07 -5.47 -10.39
CA PRO A 44 -7.94 -4.59 -10.05
C PRO A 44 -8.19 -3.14 -10.50
N TYR A 45 -7.62 -2.17 -9.78
CA TYR A 45 -7.69 -0.74 -10.14
C TYR A 45 -6.67 -0.33 -11.22
N GLY A 46 -5.63 -1.13 -11.42
CA GLY A 46 -4.54 -0.82 -12.34
C GLY A 46 -4.95 -0.47 -13.77
N PRO A 47 -5.90 -1.19 -14.40
CA PRO A 47 -6.39 -0.92 -15.75
C PRO A 47 -7.56 0.09 -15.82
N ARG A 48 -8.10 0.55 -14.67
CA ARG A 48 -9.23 1.46 -14.61
C ARG A 48 -8.84 2.88 -15.02
N THR A 49 -9.80 3.63 -15.52
CA THR A 49 -9.61 5.07 -15.77
C THR A 49 -9.39 5.84 -14.47
N ALA A 50 -8.75 6.99 -14.55
CA ALA A 50 -8.52 7.85 -13.39
C ALA A 50 -9.85 8.25 -12.70
N ASP A 51 -10.91 8.50 -13.48
CA ASP A 51 -12.21 8.90 -12.95
C ASP A 51 -12.91 7.75 -12.22
N GLU A 52 -12.84 6.51 -12.75
CA GLU A 52 -13.33 5.33 -12.03
C GLU A 52 -12.58 5.12 -10.70
N VAL A 53 -11.24 5.22 -10.73
CA VAL A 53 -10.43 5.07 -9.51
C VAL A 53 -10.78 6.13 -8.48
N ARG A 54 -10.98 7.39 -8.89
CA ARG A 54 -11.39 8.48 -8.00
C ARG A 54 -12.77 8.24 -7.41
N ALA A 55 -13.74 7.81 -8.24
CA ALA A 55 -15.10 7.51 -7.77
C ALA A 55 -15.08 6.37 -6.74
N PHE A 56 -14.49 5.24 -7.09
CA PHE A 56 -14.42 4.06 -6.22
C PHE A 56 -13.68 4.37 -4.91
N THR A 57 -12.55 5.07 -4.98
CA THR A 57 -11.80 5.49 -3.79
C THR A 57 -12.64 6.40 -2.91
N THR A 58 -13.40 7.33 -3.49
CA THR A 58 -14.26 8.25 -2.73
C THR A 58 -15.38 7.50 -1.98
N GLU A 59 -16.01 6.51 -2.61
CA GLU A 59 -17.03 5.68 -1.96
C GLU A 59 -16.46 4.92 -0.76
N CYS A 60 -15.33 4.23 -0.97
CA CYS A 60 -14.66 3.47 0.09
C CYS A 60 -14.21 4.36 1.25
N VAL A 61 -13.63 5.52 0.94
CA VAL A 61 -13.18 6.49 1.95
C VAL A 61 -14.36 7.06 2.74
N ARG A 62 -15.48 7.38 2.09
CA ARG A 62 -16.70 7.84 2.79
C ARG A 62 -17.23 6.80 3.76
N TRP A 63 -17.19 5.52 3.37
CA TRP A 63 -17.58 4.44 4.27
C TRP A 63 -16.65 4.39 5.48
N LEU A 64 -15.32 4.43 5.29
CA LEU A 64 -14.34 4.45 6.39
C LEU A 64 -14.52 5.68 7.31
N LEU A 65 -14.82 6.85 6.76
CA LEU A 65 -15.09 8.05 7.54
C LEU A 65 -16.36 7.90 8.41
N GLY A 66 -17.35 7.14 7.93
CA GLY A 66 -18.54 6.77 8.70
C GLY A 66 -18.26 5.87 9.90
N GLU A 67 -17.12 5.17 9.92
CA GLU A 67 -16.65 4.34 11.02
C GLU A 67 -15.86 5.13 12.10
N ASP A 68 -15.94 6.45 12.09
CA ASP A 68 -15.27 7.37 13.03
C ASP A 68 -13.76 7.15 13.17
N VAL A 69 -13.07 7.01 12.07
CA VAL A 69 -11.61 6.86 12.05
C VAL A 69 -10.89 8.17 12.38
N LYS A 70 -9.74 8.11 13.06
CA LYS A 70 -8.92 9.29 13.39
C LYS A 70 -7.91 9.68 12.30
N LEU A 71 -7.60 8.75 11.40
CA LEU A 71 -6.63 8.89 10.33
C LEU A 71 -6.97 7.92 9.21
N LEU A 72 -6.73 8.30 7.96
CA LEU A 72 -6.86 7.43 6.78
C LEU A 72 -5.50 7.10 6.20
N VAL A 73 -5.32 5.83 5.82
CA VAL A 73 -4.19 5.34 5.01
C VAL A 73 -4.72 4.85 3.67
N LEU A 74 -4.30 5.49 2.57
CA LEU A 74 -4.53 4.96 1.24
C LEU A 74 -3.39 3.99 0.91
N ALA A 75 -3.61 2.71 1.20
CA ALA A 75 -2.62 1.65 0.99
C ALA A 75 -2.45 1.32 -0.50
N CYS A 76 -3.51 1.45 -1.32
CA CYS A 76 -3.43 1.24 -2.77
C CYS A 76 -2.58 2.31 -3.47
N ASN A 77 -1.52 1.89 -4.18
CA ASN A 77 -0.67 2.81 -4.93
C ASN A 77 -1.43 3.51 -6.07
N THR A 78 -2.27 2.77 -6.80
CA THR A 78 -3.10 3.32 -7.88
C THR A 78 -4.09 4.35 -7.35
N ALA A 79 -4.78 4.06 -6.25
CA ALA A 79 -5.70 4.99 -5.60
C ALA A 79 -4.96 6.22 -5.04
N THR A 80 -3.81 6.03 -4.39
CA THR A 80 -2.98 7.14 -3.91
C THR A 80 -2.57 8.05 -5.07
N ALA A 81 -2.09 7.47 -6.17
CA ALA A 81 -1.60 8.22 -7.33
C ALA A 81 -2.71 9.03 -8.03
N GLN A 82 -3.95 8.53 -8.03
CA GLN A 82 -5.06 9.13 -8.79
C GLN A 82 -6.01 9.97 -7.94
N ALA A 83 -6.19 9.63 -6.65
CA ALA A 83 -7.27 10.17 -5.83
C ALA A 83 -6.83 10.90 -4.55
N LEU A 84 -5.54 10.86 -4.16
CA LEU A 84 -5.08 11.44 -2.89
C LEU A 84 -5.48 12.91 -2.68
N PRO A 85 -5.34 13.83 -3.67
CA PRO A 85 -5.75 15.22 -3.49
C PRO A 85 -7.26 15.35 -3.21
N GLN A 86 -8.09 14.59 -3.92
CA GLN A 86 -9.54 14.58 -3.73
C GLN A 86 -9.93 14.01 -2.36
N VAL A 87 -9.29 12.93 -1.94
CA VAL A 87 -9.53 12.34 -0.61
C VAL A 87 -9.13 13.31 0.50
N ARG A 88 -8.01 14.00 0.39
CA ARG A 88 -7.60 15.04 1.35
C ARG A 88 -8.59 16.19 1.44
N ALA A 89 -9.18 16.60 0.32
CA ALA A 89 -10.15 17.68 0.29
C ALA A 89 -11.50 17.30 0.95
N LEU A 90 -11.90 16.02 0.91
CA LEU A 90 -13.16 15.56 1.48
C LEU A 90 -13.04 15.03 2.91
N SER A 91 -11.80 14.68 3.32
CA SER A 91 -11.54 13.97 4.56
C SER A 91 -11.53 14.92 5.75
N GLY A 92 -12.20 14.95 6.72
CA GLY A 92 -12.05 15.78 7.94
C GLY A 92 -10.91 15.32 8.86
N VAL A 93 -10.16 14.27 8.47
CA VAL A 93 -9.04 13.68 9.23
C VAL A 93 -7.77 13.63 8.37
N PRO A 94 -6.58 13.51 8.99
CA PRO A 94 -5.32 13.37 8.27
C PRO A 94 -5.32 12.18 7.31
N VAL A 95 -4.64 12.31 6.15
CA VAL A 95 -4.57 11.26 5.12
C VAL A 95 -3.11 11.02 4.73
N VAL A 96 -2.67 9.77 4.90
CA VAL A 96 -1.37 9.27 4.44
C VAL A 96 -1.59 8.39 3.21
N GLY A 97 -0.89 8.70 2.11
CA GLY A 97 -0.84 7.85 0.92
C GLY A 97 0.53 7.20 0.79
N VAL A 98 0.59 6.00 0.23
CA VAL A 98 1.80 5.16 0.18
C VAL A 98 2.87 5.63 -0.82
N VAL A 99 2.52 6.49 -1.78
CA VAL A 99 3.46 6.90 -2.84
C VAL A 99 4.63 7.71 -2.28
N ARG A 100 4.36 8.75 -1.48
CA ARG A 100 5.41 9.61 -0.93
C ARG A 100 6.37 8.88 0.02
N PRO A 101 5.90 8.08 1.00
CA PRO A 101 6.79 7.28 1.84
C PRO A 101 7.69 6.34 1.03
N GLY A 102 7.14 5.65 0.02
CA GLY A 102 7.92 4.78 -0.86
C GLY A 102 8.96 5.55 -1.68
N ALA A 103 8.61 6.72 -2.21
CA ALA A 103 9.51 7.59 -2.95
C ALA A 103 10.70 8.06 -2.09
N VAL A 104 10.44 8.50 -0.86
CA VAL A 104 11.49 8.92 0.10
C VAL A 104 12.42 7.74 0.40
N ALA A 105 11.86 6.53 0.61
CA ALA A 105 12.67 5.34 0.85
C ALA A 105 13.56 4.99 -0.35
N ALA A 106 13.05 5.06 -1.57
CA ALA A 106 13.81 4.77 -2.78
C ALA A 106 14.91 5.80 -3.02
N ALA A 107 14.62 7.09 -2.83
CA ALA A 107 15.61 8.16 -2.94
C ALA A 107 16.73 8.03 -1.91
N ALA A 108 16.40 7.55 -0.70
CA ALA A 108 17.39 7.30 0.35
C ALA A 108 18.23 6.03 0.13
N ALA A 109 17.69 5.02 -0.57
CA ALA A 109 18.35 3.74 -0.79
C ALA A 109 19.34 3.77 -1.96
N THR A 110 19.07 4.55 -3.00
CA THR A 110 19.90 4.59 -4.19
C THR A 110 21.26 5.26 -3.93
N ARG A 111 22.31 4.65 -4.47
CA ARG A 111 23.69 5.17 -4.46
C ARG A 111 24.06 5.77 -5.82
N SER A 112 23.52 5.19 -6.89
CA SER A 112 23.74 5.64 -8.28
C SER A 112 22.90 6.86 -8.63
N ARG A 113 21.80 7.14 -7.88
CA ARG A 113 20.73 8.07 -8.20
C ARG A 113 19.89 7.65 -9.41
N HIS A 114 19.84 6.36 -9.68
CA HIS A 114 19.01 5.75 -10.72
C HIS A 114 18.04 4.77 -10.06
N VAL A 115 16.76 5.10 -10.08
CA VAL A 115 15.69 4.31 -9.46
C VAL A 115 14.76 3.76 -10.53
N GLY A 116 14.57 2.45 -10.52
CA GLY A 116 13.52 1.78 -11.27
C GLY A 116 12.25 1.68 -10.44
N VAL A 117 11.09 1.98 -11.02
CA VAL A 117 9.79 1.79 -10.36
C VAL A 117 8.98 0.77 -11.15
N ILE A 118 8.62 -0.35 -10.54
CA ILE A 118 7.64 -1.27 -11.10
C ILE A 118 6.26 -1.00 -10.49
N ALA A 119 5.23 -0.84 -11.31
CA ALA A 119 3.90 -0.46 -10.83
C ALA A 119 2.78 -0.92 -11.80
N THR A 120 1.53 -0.68 -11.43
CA THR A 120 0.39 -0.87 -12.35
C THR A 120 0.42 0.18 -13.46
N ALA A 121 -0.25 -0.10 -14.57
CA ALA A 121 -0.35 0.84 -15.69
C ALA A 121 -0.92 2.21 -15.24
N GLY A 122 -1.98 2.22 -14.42
CA GLY A 122 -2.58 3.46 -13.90
C GLY A 122 -1.63 4.26 -13.01
N THR A 123 -0.80 3.59 -12.20
CA THR A 123 0.22 4.26 -11.36
C THR A 123 1.33 4.86 -12.23
N VAL A 124 1.83 4.12 -13.22
CA VAL A 124 2.86 4.62 -14.15
C VAL A 124 2.34 5.83 -14.94
N ALA A 125 1.13 5.73 -15.50
CA ALA A 125 0.52 6.79 -16.30
C ALA A 125 0.29 8.09 -15.50
N SER A 126 0.11 8.00 -14.18
CA SER A 126 -0.08 9.18 -13.33
C SER A 126 1.18 10.05 -13.15
N GLY A 127 2.37 9.49 -13.34
CA GLY A 127 3.64 10.16 -13.04
C GLY A 127 3.89 10.43 -11.54
N ALA A 128 3.08 9.87 -10.65
CA ALA A 128 3.14 10.19 -9.22
C ALA A 128 4.47 9.82 -8.56
N TYR A 129 5.07 8.70 -8.94
CA TYR A 129 6.38 8.29 -8.39
C TYR A 129 7.53 9.17 -8.85
N PRO A 130 7.73 9.47 -10.16
CA PRO A 130 8.75 10.42 -10.59
C PRO A 130 8.64 11.77 -9.89
N SER A 131 7.43 12.31 -9.76
CA SER A 131 7.21 13.57 -9.05
C SER A 131 7.59 13.46 -7.57
N ALA A 132 7.15 12.43 -6.87
CA ALA A 132 7.42 12.25 -5.44
C ALA A 132 8.91 11.95 -5.16
N ILE A 133 9.62 11.23 -6.06
CA ILE A 133 11.06 10.98 -5.95
C ILE A 133 11.84 12.28 -6.17
N ALA A 134 11.47 13.08 -7.18
CA ALA A 134 12.09 14.37 -7.44
C ALA A 134 11.86 15.37 -6.30
N GLU A 135 10.70 15.32 -5.60
CA GLU A 135 10.46 16.10 -4.38
C GLU A 135 11.37 15.66 -3.22
N ALA A 136 11.75 14.38 -3.16
CA ALA A 136 12.63 13.86 -2.11
C ALA A 136 14.12 14.15 -2.40
N ASP A 137 14.57 13.94 -3.64
CA ASP A 137 15.89 14.30 -4.17
C ASP A 137 15.77 14.53 -5.70
N ASP A 138 15.90 15.76 -6.14
CA ASP A 138 15.77 16.19 -7.55
C ASP A 138 16.89 15.67 -8.47
N ARG A 139 17.95 15.12 -7.89
CA ARG A 139 19.08 14.52 -8.61
C ARG A 139 18.83 13.06 -8.98
N VAL A 140 17.75 12.44 -8.47
CA VAL A 140 17.43 11.04 -8.75
C VAL A 140 16.70 10.91 -10.07
N LEU A 141 17.26 10.12 -10.97
CA LEU A 141 16.63 9.73 -12.22
C LEU A 141 15.68 8.55 -12.00
N THR A 142 14.47 8.63 -12.53
CA THR A 142 13.45 7.60 -12.33
C THR A 142 13.00 7.02 -13.66
N VAL A 143 13.11 5.71 -13.79
CA VAL A 143 12.54 4.93 -14.90
C VAL A 143 11.38 4.10 -14.37
N GLN A 144 10.22 4.13 -15.04
CA GLN A 144 9.04 3.37 -14.64
C GLN A 144 8.74 2.23 -15.61
N GLN A 145 8.30 1.08 -15.07
CA GLN A 145 7.82 -0.07 -15.83
C GLN A 145 6.42 -0.45 -15.37
N ALA A 146 5.46 -0.42 -16.28
CA ALA A 146 4.14 -0.98 -16.05
C ALA A 146 4.19 -2.52 -16.08
N CYS A 147 3.58 -3.16 -15.08
CA CYS A 147 3.56 -4.62 -14.93
C CYS A 147 2.12 -5.12 -14.78
N PRO A 148 1.29 -5.07 -15.84
CA PRO A 148 -0.15 -5.34 -15.78
C PRO A 148 -0.48 -6.78 -15.34
N ASP A 149 0.37 -7.77 -15.64
CA ASP A 149 0.09 -9.17 -15.35
C ASP A 149 0.32 -9.56 -13.89
N LEU A 150 1.11 -8.77 -13.12
CA LEU A 150 1.53 -9.20 -11.78
C LEU A 150 0.40 -9.21 -10.76
N VAL A 151 -0.53 -8.24 -10.80
CA VAL A 151 -1.67 -8.21 -9.86
C VAL A 151 -2.60 -9.40 -10.09
N PRO A 152 -3.06 -9.71 -11.32
CA PRO A 152 -3.86 -10.90 -11.58
C PRO A 152 -3.18 -12.21 -11.14
N LEU A 153 -1.87 -12.36 -11.37
CA LEU A 153 -1.12 -13.54 -10.94
C LEU A 153 -1.10 -13.68 -9.41
N VAL A 154 -0.83 -12.59 -8.69
CA VAL A 154 -0.85 -12.60 -7.21
C VAL A 154 -2.24 -12.91 -6.67
N GLU A 155 -3.28 -12.31 -7.21
CA GLU A 155 -4.68 -12.57 -6.82
C GLU A 155 -5.10 -14.02 -7.10
N ALA A 156 -4.59 -14.62 -8.19
CA ALA A 156 -4.75 -16.05 -8.46
C ALA A 156 -3.89 -16.96 -7.56
N GLY A 157 -3.02 -16.37 -6.73
CA GLY A 157 -2.14 -17.11 -5.84
C GLY A 157 -0.84 -17.59 -6.45
N GLU A 158 -0.50 -17.16 -7.64
CA GLU A 158 0.74 -17.49 -8.34
C GLU A 158 1.90 -16.64 -7.83
N LEU A 159 2.51 -17.08 -6.70
CA LEU A 159 3.60 -16.35 -6.05
C LEU A 159 5.01 -16.85 -6.42
N SER A 160 5.14 -18.02 -7.05
CA SER A 160 6.47 -18.64 -7.30
C SER A 160 6.57 -19.43 -8.61
N GLY A 161 5.48 -19.62 -9.33
CA GLY A 161 5.41 -20.44 -10.55
C GLY A 161 6.12 -19.82 -11.76
N GLN A 162 6.20 -20.59 -12.87
CA GLN A 162 6.78 -20.12 -14.12
C GLN A 162 6.05 -18.91 -14.71
N PRO A 163 4.71 -18.79 -14.63
CA PRO A 163 4.02 -17.61 -15.16
C PRO A 163 4.53 -16.31 -14.54
N VAL A 164 4.59 -16.23 -13.21
CA VAL A 164 5.05 -15.02 -12.51
C VAL A 164 6.55 -14.77 -12.71
N ARG A 165 7.37 -15.85 -12.75
CA ARG A 165 8.81 -15.71 -13.05
C ARG A 165 9.06 -15.19 -14.46
N GLY A 166 8.32 -15.68 -15.44
CA GLY A 166 8.40 -15.25 -16.85
C GLY A 166 8.04 -13.76 -16.99
N ALA A 167 6.90 -13.36 -16.41
CA ALA A 167 6.46 -11.96 -16.40
C ALA A 167 7.51 -11.04 -15.72
N LEU A 168 8.00 -11.40 -14.54
CA LEU A 168 9.01 -10.62 -13.82
C LEU A 168 10.31 -10.48 -14.60
N ARG A 169 10.81 -11.57 -15.23
CA ARG A 169 12.02 -11.49 -16.07
C ARG A 169 11.84 -10.53 -17.24
N GLY A 170 10.68 -10.55 -17.89
CA GLY A 170 10.35 -9.62 -18.97
C GLY A 170 10.39 -8.17 -18.46
N TYR A 171 9.59 -7.85 -17.45
CA TYR A 171 9.46 -6.48 -16.93
C TYR A 171 10.76 -5.92 -16.34
N LEU A 172 11.49 -6.72 -15.55
CA LEU A 172 12.75 -6.29 -14.96
C LEU A 172 13.86 -6.19 -16.03
N GLY A 173 13.86 -7.09 -17.02
CA GLY A 173 14.77 -7.02 -18.15
C GLY A 173 14.56 -5.75 -19.00
N GLU A 174 13.30 -5.37 -19.26
CA GLU A 174 12.97 -4.12 -19.95
C GLU A 174 13.36 -2.89 -19.13
N LEU A 175 13.07 -2.90 -17.81
CA LEU A 175 13.40 -1.80 -16.91
C LEU A 175 14.91 -1.53 -16.88
N ILE A 176 15.70 -2.57 -16.59
CA ILE A 176 17.17 -2.49 -16.48
C ILE A 176 17.78 -2.24 -17.86
N GLY A 177 17.20 -2.79 -18.94
CA GLY A 177 17.64 -2.54 -20.31
C GLY A 177 17.49 -1.09 -20.75
N ARG A 178 16.55 -0.33 -20.18
CA ARG A 178 16.41 1.11 -20.43
C ARG A 178 17.39 1.98 -19.64
N ASP A 179 17.84 1.50 -18.50
CA ASP A 179 18.81 2.20 -17.67
C ASP A 179 19.64 1.19 -16.83
N ALA A 180 20.83 0.88 -17.29
CA ALA A 180 21.72 -0.07 -16.63
C ALA A 180 22.37 0.48 -15.35
N GLN A 181 22.15 1.75 -15.01
CA GLN A 181 22.65 2.34 -13.76
C GLN A 181 21.66 2.18 -12.60
N ILE A 182 20.46 1.63 -12.83
CA ILE A 182 19.50 1.34 -11.76
C ILE A 182 20.13 0.43 -10.73
N ASP A 183 20.23 0.93 -9.50
CA ASP A 183 20.69 0.19 -8.33
C ASP A 183 19.59 0.00 -7.27
N THR A 184 18.43 0.56 -7.51
CA THR A 184 17.28 0.48 -6.60
C THR A 184 15.99 0.28 -7.40
N ILE A 185 15.19 -0.71 -7.00
CA ILE A 185 13.85 -0.97 -7.55
C ILE A 185 12.81 -0.69 -6.47
N LEU A 186 11.89 0.22 -6.75
CA LEU A 186 10.74 0.52 -5.90
C LEU A 186 9.52 -0.28 -6.34
N LEU A 187 8.94 -1.01 -5.40
CA LEU A 187 7.70 -1.76 -5.57
C LEU A 187 6.51 -0.81 -5.45
N GLY A 188 6.05 -0.26 -6.57
CA GLY A 188 4.95 0.70 -6.68
C GLY A 188 3.56 0.06 -6.72
N CYS A 189 3.39 -1.11 -6.10
CA CYS A 189 2.11 -1.79 -5.93
C CYS A 189 2.14 -2.63 -4.67
N THR A 190 1.04 -2.63 -3.91
CA THR A 190 0.88 -3.36 -2.64
C THR A 190 0.93 -4.88 -2.76
N HIS A 191 0.71 -5.42 -3.96
CA HIS A 191 0.84 -6.86 -4.23
C HIS A 191 2.29 -7.30 -4.41
N TYR A 192 3.18 -6.42 -4.88
CA TYR A 192 4.54 -6.81 -5.28
C TYR A 192 5.46 -7.20 -4.12
N PRO A 193 5.28 -6.73 -2.88
CA PRO A 193 6.02 -7.28 -1.74
C PRO A 193 5.87 -8.79 -1.56
N LEU A 194 4.75 -9.40 -1.99
CA LEU A 194 4.55 -10.84 -1.98
C LEU A 194 5.45 -11.58 -3.00
N LEU A 195 5.94 -10.86 -4.00
CA LEU A 195 6.87 -11.36 -5.02
C LEU A 195 8.33 -10.98 -4.74
N ARG A 196 8.62 -10.28 -3.62
CA ARG A 196 9.95 -9.76 -3.29
C ARG A 196 11.07 -10.80 -3.47
N PRO A 197 10.98 -12.05 -2.95
CA PRO A 197 12.06 -13.03 -3.12
C PRO A 197 12.37 -13.36 -4.59
N LEU A 198 11.35 -13.34 -5.47
CA LEU A 198 11.53 -13.53 -6.90
C LEU A 198 12.15 -12.31 -7.57
N ILE A 199 11.69 -11.12 -7.19
CA ILE A 199 12.20 -9.85 -7.72
C ILE A 199 13.67 -9.70 -7.37
N GLU A 200 14.06 -9.89 -6.12
CA GLU A 200 15.45 -9.85 -5.65
C GLU A 200 16.32 -10.90 -6.36
N GLY A 201 15.81 -12.14 -6.49
CA GLY A 201 16.53 -13.20 -7.18
C GLY A 201 16.71 -12.98 -8.69
N ILE A 202 15.85 -12.19 -9.34
CA ILE A 202 15.97 -11.85 -10.78
C ILE A 202 16.79 -10.58 -10.97
N ALA A 203 16.57 -9.56 -10.12
CA ALA A 203 17.29 -8.29 -10.18
C ALA A 203 18.79 -8.42 -9.85
N GLY A 204 19.14 -9.36 -8.96
CA GLY A 204 20.51 -9.59 -8.52
C GLY A 204 20.88 -8.81 -7.26
N ALA A 205 21.99 -9.18 -6.64
CA ALA A 205 22.40 -8.69 -5.32
C ALA A 205 22.85 -7.21 -5.30
N ASP A 206 23.16 -6.64 -6.46
CA ASP A 206 23.60 -5.25 -6.57
C ASP A 206 22.44 -4.25 -6.62
N ILE A 207 21.20 -4.74 -6.78
CA ILE A 207 19.98 -3.92 -6.85
C ILE A 207 19.19 -4.04 -5.54
N ALA A 208 19.06 -2.92 -4.84
CA ALA A 208 18.19 -2.82 -3.66
C ALA A 208 16.72 -2.86 -4.04
N VAL A 209 15.91 -3.62 -3.32
CA VAL A 209 14.44 -3.66 -3.53
C VAL A 209 13.75 -2.99 -2.34
N VAL A 210 12.96 -1.97 -2.62
CA VAL A 210 12.27 -1.13 -1.63
C VAL A 210 10.76 -1.22 -1.84
N ASP A 211 9.99 -1.24 -0.77
CA ASP A 211 8.53 -1.11 -0.82
C ASP A 211 8.04 0.02 0.08
N SER A 212 6.77 0.38 -0.08
CA SER A 212 6.15 1.46 0.67
C SER A 212 5.52 1.04 2.00
N ALA A 213 5.42 -0.25 2.31
CA ALA A 213 4.66 -0.72 3.48
C ALA A 213 5.29 -0.25 4.80
N PHE A 214 6.58 -0.58 5.00
CA PHE A 214 7.32 -0.18 6.19
C PHE A 214 7.39 1.34 6.36
N THR A 215 7.72 2.06 5.29
CA THR A 215 7.87 3.52 5.33
C THR A 215 6.55 4.25 5.50
N THR A 216 5.44 3.65 5.03
CA THR A 216 4.10 4.18 5.31
C THR A 216 3.74 4.02 6.79
N ALA A 217 4.04 2.86 7.40
CA ALA A 217 3.82 2.67 8.83
C ALA A 217 4.65 3.65 9.67
N LEU A 218 5.90 3.92 9.27
CA LEU A 218 6.74 4.95 9.91
C LEU A 218 6.13 6.35 9.77
N ALA A 219 5.68 6.72 8.57
CA ALA A 219 5.05 8.02 8.35
C ALA A 219 3.73 8.20 9.14
N VAL A 220 2.97 7.13 9.32
CA VAL A 220 1.78 7.14 10.19
C VAL A 220 2.17 7.33 11.65
N GLU A 221 3.20 6.63 12.12
CA GLU A 221 3.73 6.77 13.47
C GLU A 221 4.15 8.22 13.76
N ASP A 222 4.99 8.78 12.90
CA ASP A 222 5.48 10.15 13.03
C ASP A 222 4.31 11.17 13.04
N LEU A 223 3.30 10.95 12.22
CA LEU A 223 2.13 11.82 12.14
C LEU A 223 1.28 11.75 13.43
N LEU A 224 1.03 10.54 13.96
CA LEU A 224 0.29 10.37 15.22
C LEU A 224 1.02 11.00 16.39
N ASP A 225 2.35 10.91 16.41
CA ASP A 225 3.19 11.56 17.44
C ASP A 225 3.14 13.07 17.32
N ALA A 226 3.30 13.60 16.11
CA ALA A 226 3.23 15.05 15.86
C ALA A 226 1.87 15.66 16.25
N LEU A 227 0.78 14.92 16.05
CA LEU A 227 -0.57 15.34 16.40
C LEU A 227 -0.93 15.05 17.87
N GLY A 228 -0.13 14.23 18.58
CA GLY A 228 -0.43 13.78 19.94
C GLY A 228 -1.67 12.88 20.01
N THR A 229 -1.99 12.14 18.93
CA THR A 229 -3.22 11.34 18.79
C THR A 229 -2.97 9.82 18.82
N ARG A 230 -1.88 9.38 19.47
CA ARG A 230 -1.66 7.95 19.74
C ARG A 230 -2.82 7.38 20.54
N ALA A 231 -3.09 6.10 20.37
CA ALA A 231 -4.00 5.38 21.25
C ALA A 231 -3.54 5.48 22.72
N PRO A 232 -4.46 5.42 23.70
CA PRO A 232 -4.09 5.35 25.11
C PRO A 232 -3.24 4.12 25.40
N ASP A 233 -2.27 4.24 26.30
CA ASP A 233 -1.57 3.08 26.84
C ASP A 233 -2.57 2.22 27.64
N SER A 234 -2.30 0.90 27.70
CA SER A 234 -3.13 0.02 28.54
C SER A 234 -3.14 0.52 30.00
N PRO A 235 -4.31 0.61 30.65
CA PRO A 235 -4.40 1.07 32.04
C PRO A 235 -3.62 0.22 33.06
N SER A 236 -3.31 -1.04 32.71
CA SER A 236 -2.68 -2.01 33.61
C SER A 236 -1.18 -2.18 33.42
N GLY A 237 -0.56 -1.57 32.41
CA GLY A 237 0.89 -1.65 32.16
C GLY A 237 1.43 -3.03 31.77
N ASP A 238 0.65 -4.09 31.88
CA ASP A 238 1.12 -5.48 31.78
C ASP A 238 0.78 -6.21 30.47
N GLU A 239 -0.17 -5.73 29.68
CA GLU A 239 -0.37 -6.16 28.27
C GLU A 239 -0.95 -5.00 27.46
N PRO A 240 -0.51 -4.80 26.19
CA PRO A 240 -1.24 -3.91 25.29
C PRO A 240 -2.69 -4.44 25.19
N LEU A 241 -3.69 -3.59 25.43
CA LEU A 241 -5.05 -3.93 25.01
C LEU A 241 -4.93 -4.41 23.57
N ALA A 242 -5.32 -5.68 23.32
CA ALA A 242 -5.33 -6.22 21.97
C ALA A 242 -6.18 -5.26 21.12
N ALA A 243 -5.51 -4.45 20.31
CA ALA A 243 -6.20 -3.43 19.53
C ALA A 243 -7.22 -4.12 18.62
N ALA A 244 -8.45 -3.64 18.59
CA ALA A 244 -9.47 -4.19 17.73
C ALA A 244 -9.08 -3.99 16.26
N HIS A 245 -8.94 -5.09 15.53
CA HIS A 245 -8.64 -5.06 14.11
C HIS A 245 -9.81 -5.65 13.34
N ARG A 246 -10.43 -4.84 12.47
CA ARG A 246 -11.48 -5.29 11.56
C ARG A 246 -10.94 -5.33 10.14
N ILE A 247 -11.26 -6.40 9.42
CA ILE A 247 -10.98 -6.53 7.98
C ILE A 247 -12.31 -6.68 7.27
N VAL A 248 -12.55 -5.77 6.33
CA VAL A 248 -13.81 -5.68 5.60
C VAL A 248 -13.51 -5.75 4.10
N THR A 249 -14.35 -6.46 3.35
CA THR A 249 -14.27 -6.53 1.89
C THR A 249 -15.60 -6.22 1.22
N THR A 250 -15.54 -5.59 0.05
CA THR A 250 -16.74 -5.40 -0.79
C THR A 250 -17.02 -6.60 -1.69
N GLY A 251 -16.09 -7.54 -1.78
CA GLY A 251 -16.14 -8.73 -2.63
C GLY A 251 -16.42 -10.02 -1.88
N ASP A 252 -16.13 -11.14 -2.51
CA ASP A 252 -16.29 -12.47 -1.93
C ASP A 252 -15.29 -12.69 -0.79
N VAL A 253 -15.80 -13.03 0.40
CA VAL A 253 -15.01 -13.25 1.63
C VAL A 253 -14.08 -14.45 1.47
N GLY A 254 -14.52 -15.51 0.80
CA GLY A 254 -13.72 -16.72 0.63
C GLY A 254 -12.50 -16.48 -0.25
N ALA A 255 -12.70 -15.81 -1.39
CA ALA A 255 -11.61 -15.42 -2.30
C ALA A 255 -10.63 -14.46 -1.61
N PHE A 256 -11.13 -13.48 -0.86
CA PHE A 256 -10.31 -12.56 -0.08
C PHE A 256 -9.47 -13.32 0.95
N SER A 257 -10.11 -14.20 1.74
CA SER A 257 -9.46 -14.97 2.83
C SER A 257 -8.32 -15.84 2.31
N LEU A 258 -8.46 -16.42 1.11
CA LEU A 258 -7.43 -17.27 0.51
C LEU A 258 -6.11 -16.52 0.30
N VAL A 259 -6.15 -15.27 -0.17
CA VAL A 259 -4.94 -14.46 -0.38
C VAL A 259 -4.47 -13.84 0.94
N ALA A 260 -5.39 -13.35 1.75
CA ALA A 260 -5.10 -12.74 3.05
C ALA A 260 -4.38 -13.69 4.01
N SER A 261 -4.75 -14.99 4.02
CA SER A 261 -4.10 -16.01 4.85
C SER A 261 -2.60 -16.21 4.55
N ARG A 262 -2.16 -15.86 3.34
CA ARG A 262 -0.74 -15.92 2.96
C ARG A 262 0.08 -14.78 3.55
N ILE A 263 -0.56 -13.65 3.90
CA ILE A 263 0.08 -12.48 4.51
C ILE A 263 0.08 -12.64 6.04
N PHE A 264 -1.04 -13.03 6.63
CA PHE A 264 -1.22 -13.12 8.08
C PHE A 264 -1.07 -14.51 8.66
N GLY A 265 -1.09 -15.56 7.82
CA GLY A 265 -1.09 -16.94 8.29
C GLY A 265 -2.32 -17.26 9.15
N ALA A 266 -2.12 -17.98 10.26
CA ALA A 266 -3.18 -18.39 11.18
C ALA A 266 -3.73 -17.26 12.06
N SER A 267 -3.11 -16.08 12.05
CA SER A 267 -3.54 -14.91 12.86
C SER A 267 -4.43 -13.93 12.10
N LEU A 268 -5.02 -14.37 10.97
CA LEU A 268 -5.95 -13.56 10.20
C LEU A 268 -7.22 -13.30 11.02
N PRO A 269 -7.64 -12.04 11.24
CA PRO A 269 -8.92 -11.72 11.86
C PRO A 269 -10.10 -12.20 11.00
N ASP A 270 -11.28 -12.30 11.60
CA ASP A 270 -12.52 -12.53 10.84
C ASP A 270 -12.72 -11.45 9.79
N ILE A 271 -13.16 -11.86 8.60
CA ILE A 271 -13.39 -10.97 7.47
C ILE A 271 -14.88 -10.72 7.32
N GLU A 272 -15.25 -9.46 7.30
CA GLU A 272 -16.66 -9.01 7.14
C GLU A 272 -16.91 -8.63 5.67
N ALA A 273 -18.07 -8.97 5.14
CA ALA A 273 -18.53 -8.43 3.86
C ALA A 273 -19.32 -7.14 4.06
N VAL A 274 -19.13 -6.16 3.17
CA VAL A 274 -19.90 -4.93 3.15
C VAL A 274 -20.37 -4.59 1.74
N SER A 275 -21.59 -4.04 1.64
CA SER A 275 -22.06 -3.39 0.43
C SER A 275 -21.92 -1.88 0.60
N LEU A 276 -21.18 -1.24 -0.29
CA LEU A 276 -21.04 0.21 -0.28
C LEU A 276 -22.34 0.85 -0.82
N PRO A 277 -22.83 1.96 -0.21
CA PRO A 277 -23.90 2.72 -0.79
C PRO A 277 -23.46 3.31 -2.14
N ALA A 278 -24.31 3.22 -3.16
CA ALA A 278 -24.10 3.93 -4.42
C ALA A 278 -24.05 5.44 -4.16
N LEU A 279 -23.18 6.16 -4.89
CA LEU A 279 -23.10 7.63 -4.85
C LEU A 279 -24.33 8.28 -5.45
#